data_5ee95e99b29b4bfc8366559b72b7cf2b
#
_entry.id   5ee95e99b29b4bfc8366559b72b7cf2b
#
_cell.length_a   1.000
_cell.length_b   1.000
_cell.length_c   1.000
_cell.angle_alpha   90.00
_cell.angle_beta   90.00
_cell.angle_gamma   90.00
#
_symmetry.space_group_name_H-M   'P 1'
#
loop_
_entity.id
_entity.type
_entity.pdbx_description
1 polymer ?
#
loop_
_entity_poly.entity_id
_entity_poly.type
_entity_poly.pdbx_seq_one_letter_code
_entity_poly.pdbx_strand_id
1 'polypeptide(L)'
;AVPRGWPNGKLYYLVYAASANQHYEPGYRQAYIEGLRNALGWLEQRGQRPKRVFFVSSTGVYAQNGGEWIDETSTTEPTGYTGQVMLEAEQLALGCGFPATRVRMAGLYDPVRPWMQNQVRSGLRVERDPPQYSNRIHRDDAAALLACLLQTDLAGGNLEDCYLGVDD
;
A
#
# COMPACT_ATOMS: atom_id res chain seq x y z
N ALA A 1 -15.24 -11.86 -7.82
CA ALA A 1 -16.32 -11.19 -8.57
C ALA A 1 -16.03 -9.70 -8.63
N VAL A 2 -16.12 -9.10 -9.82
CA VAL A 2 -15.93 -7.66 -10.03
C VAL A 2 -17.03 -6.90 -9.27
N PRO A 3 -16.71 -5.83 -8.51
CA PRO A 3 -17.72 -5.03 -7.82
C PRO A 3 -18.80 -4.50 -8.77
N ARG A 4 -20.05 -4.56 -8.36
CA ARG A 4 -21.13 -3.91 -9.10
C ARG A 4 -20.90 -2.40 -9.11
N GLY A 5 -20.95 -1.76 -10.28
CA GLY A 5 -20.82 -0.32 -10.41
C GLY A 5 -19.46 0.20 -10.90
N TRP A 6 -18.61 -0.67 -11.43
CA TRP A 6 -17.40 -0.21 -12.10
C TRP A 6 -17.77 0.64 -13.33
N PRO A 7 -17.00 1.73 -13.60
CA PRO A 7 -17.33 2.68 -14.66
C PRO A 7 -17.32 2.01 -16.04
N ASN A 8 -18.27 2.40 -16.89
CA ASN A 8 -18.35 1.95 -18.29
C ASN A 8 -17.44 2.76 -19.24
N GLY A 9 -16.83 3.83 -18.74
CA GLY A 9 -15.96 4.72 -19.53
C GLY A 9 -14.50 4.24 -19.56
N LYS A 10 -13.66 4.99 -20.28
CA LYS A 10 -12.22 4.79 -20.28
C LYS A 10 -11.61 5.14 -18.94
N LEU A 11 -10.85 4.22 -18.38
CA LEU A 11 -10.10 4.43 -17.13
C LEU A 11 -8.70 4.96 -17.45
N TYR A 12 -8.33 6.04 -16.76
CA TYR A 12 -6.99 6.60 -16.87
C TYR A 12 -6.01 5.98 -15.85
N TYR A 13 -6.50 5.67 -14.67
CA TYR A 13 -5.71 5.13 -13.56
C TYR A 13 -6.47 4.04 -12.82
N LEU A 14 -5.74 3.09 -12.29
CA LEU A 14 -6.19 2.20 -11.24
C LEU A 14 -5.39 2.51 -9.98
N VAL A 15 -6.04 2.95 -8.91
CA VAL A 15 -5.44 3.03 -7.57
C VAL A 15 -5.97 1.87 -6.75
N TYR A 16 -5.12 0.89 -6.47
CA TYR A 16 -5.48 -0.25 -5.66
C TYR A 16 -5.06 -0.01 -4.20
N ALA A 17 -6.00 0.44 -3.39
CA ALA A 17 -5.85 0.79 -1.97
C ALA A 17 -6.75 -0.09 -1.08
N ALA A 18 -6.76 -1.40 -1.34
CA ALA A 18 -7.54 -2.34 -0.56
C ALA A 18 -6.95 -2.53 0.85
N SER A 19 -7.80 -2.96 1.78
CA SER A 19 -7.39 -3.36 3.12
C SER A 19 -8.01 -4.73 3.44
N ALA A 20 -7.24 -5.60 4.08
CA ALA A 20 -7.75 -6.88 4.54
C ALA A 20 -8.71 -6.66 5.73
N ASN A 21 -9.91 -7.23 5.63
CA ASN A 21 -10.88 -7.22 6.73
C ASN A 21 -10.54 -8.22 7.84
N GLN A 22 -9.66 -9.17 7.55
CA GLN A 22 -9.30 -10.26 8.44
C GLN A 22 -7.77 -10.33 8.55
N HIS A 23 -7.28 -10.36 9.79
CA HIS A 23 -5.84 -10.32 10.11
C HIS A 23 -5.25 -11.74 10.25
N TYR A 24 -5.41 -12.56 9.18
CA TYR A 24 -4.74 -13.86 9.02
C TYR A 24 -4.35 -14.05 7.55
N GLU A 25 -3.40 -14.94 7.29
CA GLU A 25 -2.77 -15.03 5.97
C GLU A 25 -3.75 -15.22 4.80
N PRO A 26 -4.74 -16.15 4.84
CA PRO A 26 -5.72 -16.28 3.75
C PRO A 26 -6.52 -15.01 3.49
N GLY A 27 -6.89 -14.25 4.54
CA GLY A 27 -7.57 -12.96 4.40
C GLY A 27 -6.70 -11.90 3.73
N TYR A 28 -5.41 -11.86 4.05
CA TYR A 28 -4.44 -11.01 3.38
C TYR A 28 -4.27 -11.39 1.90
N ARG A 29 -4.10 -12.68 1.59
CA ARG A 29 -4.00 -13.16 0.21
C ARG A 29 -5.24 -12.84 -0.59
N GLN A 30 -6.42 -13.03 0.00
CA GLN A 30 -7.68 -12.68 -0.64
C GLN A 30 -7.77 -11.19 -0.99
N ALA A 31 -7.37 -10.30 -0.06
CA ALA A 31 -7.45 -8.86 -0.28
C ALA A 31 -6.39 -8.38 -1.27
N TYR A 32 -5.12 -8.75 -1.09
CA TYR A 32 -4.02 -8.12 -1.81
C TYR A 32 -3.61 -8.88 -3.09
N ILE A 33 -3.75 -10.21 -3.12
CA ILE A 33 -3.40 -11.01 -4.30
C ILE A 33 -4.63 -11.24 -5.19
N GLU A 34 -5.67 -11.91 -4.63
CA GLU A 34 -6.85 -12.26 -5.43
C GLU A 34 -7.64 -11.01 -5.84
N GLY A 35 -7.78 -10.05 -4.94
CA GLY A 35 -8.47 -8.79 -5.23
C GLY A 35 -7.75 -7.99 -6.32
N LEU A 36 -6.43 -7.86 -6.24
CA LEU A 36 -5.65 -7.17 -7.27
C LEU A 36 -5.71 -7.93 -8.61
N ARG A 37 -5.53 -9.26 -8.60
CA ARG A 37 -5.63 -10.10 -9.79
C ARG A 37 -6.99 -9.95 -10.48
N ASN A 38 -8.07 -9.92 -9.70
CA ASN A 38 -9.43 -9.70 -10.21
C ASN A 38 -9.58 -8.30 -10.83
N ALA A 39 -9.02 -7.26 -10.22
CA ALA A 39 -9.05 -5.90 -10.74
C ALA A 39 -8.29 -5.79 -12.07
N LEU A 40 -7.08 -6.35 -12.14
CA LEU A 40 -6.27 -6.37 -13.35
C LEU A 40 -6.92 -7.18 -14.48
N GLY A 41 -7.42 -8.38 -14.17
CA GLY A 41 -8.14 -9.22 -15.13
C GLY A 41 -9.41 -8.56 -15.66
N TRP A 42 -10.10 -7.76 -14.85
CA TRP A 42 -11.23 -6.96 -15.31
C TRP A 42 -10.80 -5.89 -16.34
N LEU A 43 -9.66 -5.20 -16.09
CA LEU A 43 -9.11 -4.24 -17.05
C LEU A 43 -8.85 -4.90 -18.40
N GLU A 44 -8.22 -6.06 -18.39
CA GLU A 44 -7.90 -6.83 -19.61
C GLU A 44 -9.17 -7.25 -20.35
N GLN A 45 -10.13 -7.85 -19.65
CA GLN A 45 -11.40 -8.33 -20.24
C GLN A 45 -12.22 -7.20 -20.87
N ARG A 46 -12.10 -5.97 -20.35
CA ARG A 46 -12.78 -4.77 -20.87
C ARG A 46 -11.94 -3.96 -21.86
N GLY A 47 -10.77 -4.45 -22.23
CA GLY A 47 -9.87 -3.73 -23.13
C GLY A 47 -9.40 -2.39 -22.58
N GLN A 48 -9.44 -2.21 -21.25
CA GLN A 48 -8.96 -0.99 -20.60
C GLN A 48 -7.45 -0.91 -20.67
N ARG A 49 -6.92 0.29 -20.85
CA ARG A 49 -5.50 0.57 -20.89
C ARG A 49 -5.22 1.77 -19.99
N PRO A 50 -5.13 1.57 -18.66
CA PRO A 50 -4.80 2.66 -17.77
C PRO A 50 -3.41 3.21 -18.08
N LYS A 51 -3.22 4.50 -17.89
CA LYS A 51 -1.92 5.15 -18.01
C LYS A 51 -0.94 4.59 -16.98
N ARG A 52 -1.44 4.31 -15.77
CA ARG A 52 -0.68 3.70 -14.68
C ARG A 52 -1.57 3.00 -13.67
N VAL A 53 -1.00 1.98 -13.03
CA VAL A 53 -1.55 1.29 -11.87
C VAL A 53 -0.75 1.75 -10.63
N PHE A 54 -1.43 2.26 -9.62
CA PHE A 54 -0.86 2.56 -8.30
C PHE A 54 -1.28 1.46 -7.33
N PHE A 55 -0.30 0.78 -6.77
CA PHE A 55 -0.51 -0.21 -5.73
C PHE A 55 -0.12 0.37 -4.37
N VAL A 56 -1.08 0.51 -3.46
CA VAL A 56 -0.80 0.95 -2.09
C VAL A 56 -0.30 -0.25 -1.29
N SER A 57 1.01 -0.25 -1.07
CA SER A 57 1.74 -1.22 -0.29
C SER A 57 1.98 -0.71 1.15
N SER A 58 2.84 -1.35 1.89
CA SER A 58 3.14 -1.06 3.29
C SER A 58 4.64 -1.09 3.56
N THR A 59 5.12 -0.24 4.47
CA THR A 59 6.48 -0.34 5.03
C THR A 59 6.71 -1.65 5.80
N GLY A 60 5.66 -2.43 6.07
CA GLY A 60 5.77 -3.78 6.63
C GLY A 60 6.51 -4.80 5.74
N VAL A 61 6.90 -4.42 4.52
CA VAL A 61 7.78 -5.23 3.64
C VAL A 61 9.24 -5.17 4.06
N TYR A 62 9.63 -4.21 4.88
CA TYR A 62 10.99 -4.08 5.41
C TYR A 62 11.15 -4.94 6.67
N ALA A 63 12.37 -5.48 6.86
CA ALA A 63 12.71 -6.31 8.02
C ALA A 63 13.53 -5.55 9.09
N GLN A 64 14.07 -4.39 8.74
CA GLN A 64 14.90 -3.57 9.62
C GLN A 64 14.09 -3.12 10.83
N ASN A 65 14.55 -3.43 12.03
CA ASN A 65 13.85 -3.16 13.29
C ASN A 65 14.76 -2.62 14.42
N GLY A 66 16.04 -2.40 14.13
CA GLY A 66 17.03 -1.88 15.08
C GLY A 66 17.17 -0.35 15.06
N GLY A 67 16.30 0.37 14.32
CA GLY A 67 16.35 1.83 14.18
C GLY A 67 17.16 2.31 12.97
N GLU A 68 17.43 1.42 12.03
CA GLU A 68 18.07 1.75 10.78
C GLU A 68 17.18 2.65 9.92
N TRP A 69 17.79 3.61 9.25
CA TRP A 69 17.10 4.38 8.21
C TRP A 69 16.84 3.49 7.00
N ILE A 70 15.66 3.59 6.47
CA ILE A 70 15.23 2.88 5.25
C ILE A 70 14.76 3.87 4.19
N ASP A 71 14.92 3.49 2.93
CA ASP A 71 14.43 4.19 1.75
C ASP A 71 13.82 3.19 0.74
N GLU A 72 13.43 3.69 -0.41
CA GLU A 72 12.81 2.88 -1.48
C GLU A 72 13.72 1.78 -2.01
N THR A 73 15.05 1.93 -1.87
CA THR A 73 16.08 0.99 -2.34
C THR A 73 16.49 -0.03 -1.28
N SER A 74 16.08 0.17 -0.04
CA SER A 74 16.42 -0.70 1.08
C SER A 74 15.88 -2.12 0.88
N THR A 75 16.63 -3.10 1.36
CA THR A 75 16.30 -4.53 1.22
C THR A 75 14.96 -4.86 1.88
N THR A 76 14.13 -5.63 1.17
CA THR A 76 12.81 -6.07 1.64
C THR A 76 12.82 -7.59 1.88
N GLU A 77 12.98 -8.00 3.14
CA GLU A 77 13.06 -9.40 3.56
C GLU A 77 12.12 -9.68 4.75
N PRO A 78 10.79 -9.45 4.59
CA PRO A 78 9.85 -9.58 5.69
C PRO A 78 9.79 -11.03 6.20
N THR A 79 9.82 -11.20 7.51
CA THR A 79 9.71 -12.49 8.18
C THR A 79 8.27 -12.92 8.41
N GLY A 80 7.34 -11.97 8.49
CA GLY A 80 5.91 -12.22 8.72
C GLY A 80 5.11 -12.34 7.42
N TYR A 81 4.02 -13.13 7.46
CA TYR A 81 3.14 -13.37 6.31
C TYR A 81 2.58 -12.07 5.70
N THR A 82 2.33 -11.05 6.53
CA THR A 82 1.78 -9.77 6.07
C THR A 82 2.70 -9.08 5.08
N GLY A 83 3.97 -8.96 5.41
CA GLY A 83 4.98 -8.38 4.53
C GLY A 83 5.26 -9.26 3.30
N GLN A 84 5.30 -10.59 3.48
CA GLN A 84 5.50 -11.54 2.37
C GLN A 84 4.37 -11.45 1.33
N VAL A 85 3.11 -11.42 1.77
CA VAL A 85 1.95 -11.25 0.89
C VAL A 85 1.97 -9.89 0.20
N MET A 86 2.37 -8.84 0.91
CA MET A 86 2.50 -7.49 0.31
C MET A 86 3.58 -7.46 -0.77
N LEU A 87 4.75 -8.09 -0.57
CA LEU A 87 5.78 -8.21 -1.61
C LEU A 87 5.29 -8.98 -2.84
N GLU A 88 4.58 -10.10 -2.63
CA GLU A 88 3.96 -10.85 -3.74
C GLU A 88 2.98 -9.97 -4.52
N ALA A 89 2.18 -9.16 -3.83
CA ALA A 89 1.26 -8.22 -4.45
C ALA A 89 1.98 -7.09 -5.20
N GLU A 90 3.11 -6.55 -4.67
CA GLU A 90 3.97 -5.61 -5.39
C GLU A 90 4.46 -6.20 -6.73
N GLN A 91 4.96 -7.45 -6.71
CA GLN A 91 5.41 -8.13 -7.91
C GLN A 91 4.27 -8.32 -8.93
N LEU A 92 3.08 -8.70 -8.46
CA LEU A 92 1.89 -8.81 -9.29
C LEU A 92 1.50 -7.46 -9.93
N ALA A 93 1.56 -6.36 -9.16
CA ALA A 93 1.26 -5.02 -9.65
C ALA A 93 2.27 -4.56 -10.70
N LEU A 94 3.57 -4.71 -10.44
CA LEU A 94 4.64 -4.31 -11.36
C LEU A 94 4.69 -5.17 -12.62
N GLY A 95 4.31 -6.45 -12.52
CA GLY A 95 4.25 -7.38 -13.66
C GLY A 95 2.94 -7.35 -14.46
N CYS A 96 2.03 -6.41 -14.21
CA CYS A 96 0.68 -6.42 -14.77
C CYS A 96 0.59 -6.02 -16.27
N GLY A 97 1.70 -5.70 -16.92
CA GLY A 97 1.72 -5.26 -18.32
C GLY A 97 1.30 -3.81 -18.56
N PHE A 98 1.05 -3.05 -17.50
CA PHE A 98 0.84 -1.60 -17.51
C PHE A 98 1.96 -0.90 -16.75
N PRO A 99 2.27 0.39 -17.02
CA PRO A 99 3.10 1.18 -16.13
C PRO A 99 2.52 1.09 -14.71
N ALA A 100 3.35 0.80 -13.72
CA ALA A 100 2.91 0.63 -12.35
C ALA A 100 3.86 1.30 -11.36
N THR A 101 3.31 1.77 -10.24
CA THR A 101 4.06 2.37 -9.13
C THR A 101 3.51 1.79 -7.83
N ARG A 102 4.38 1.27 -6.98
CA ARG A 102 4.05 0.88 -5.62
C ARG A 102 4.31 2.05 -4.67
N VAL A 103 3.39 2.25 -3.74
CA VAL A 103 3.54 3.29 -2.71
C VAL A 103 3.49 2.60 -1.35
N ARG A 104 4.63 2.47 -0.69
CA ARG A 104 4.80 1.81 0.61
C ARG A 104 4.43 2.80 1.70
N MET A 105 3.20 2.72 2.18
CA MET A 105 2.70 3.58 3.24
C MET A 105 3.14 3.09 4.61
N ALA A 106 3.53 4.03 5.46
CA ALA A 106 3.70 3.83 6.89
C ALA A 106 2.35 3.51 7.57
N GLY A 107 2.36 3.21 8.84
CA GLY A 107 1.15 2.93 9.60
C GLY A 107 0.19 4.11 9.58
N LEU A 108 -0.96 3.95 8.91
CA LEU A 108 -1.97 5.00 8.81
C LEU A 108 -2.59 5.33 10.16
N TYR A 109 -2.72 6.62 10.45
CA TYR A 109 -3.48 7.10 11.60
C TYR A 109 -4.43 8.24 11.21
N ASP A 110 -5.52 8.37 11.95
CA ASP A 110 -6.47 9.45 11.81
C ASP A 110 -7.29 9.64 13.12
N PRO A 111 -7.93 10.81 13.32
CA PRO A 111 -8.75 11.06 14.52
C PRO A 111 -10.01 10.19 14.61
N VAL A 112 -10.50 9.66 13.47
CA VAL A 112 -11.74 8.86 13.41
C VAL A 112 -11.50 7.43 13.89
N ARG A 113 -10.25 6.94 13.76
CA ARG A 113 -9.84 5.60 14.19
C ARG A 113 -8.78 5.69 15.29
N PRO A 114 -9.15 6.08 16.52
CA PRO A 114 -8.21 6.35 17.61
C PRO A 114 -7.63 5.06 18.21
N TRP A 115 -7.21 4.09 17.39
CA TRP A 115 -6.72 2.80 17.87
C TRP A 115 -5.54 2.97 18.82
N MET A 116 -4.53 3.73 18.43
CA MET A 116 -3.35 3.97 19.29
C MET A 116 -3.73 4.68 20.59
N GLN A 117 -4.58 5.72 20.51
CA GLN A 117 -5.05 6.44 21.70
C GLN A 117 -5.82 5.51 22.64
N ASN A 118 -6.63 4.61 22.09
CA ASN A 118 -7.38 3.64 22.88
C ASN A 118 -6.45 2.61 23.53
N GLN A 119 -5.40 2.16 22.82
CA GLN A 119 -4.39 1.28 23.39
C GLN A 119 -3.66 1.94 24.59
N VAL A 120 -3.24 3.19 24.42
CA VAL A 120 -2.62 3.95 25.51
C VAL A 120 -3.59 4.13 26.69
N ARG A 121 -4.84 4.48 26.43
CA ARG A 121 -5.89 4.61 27.46
C ARG A 121 -6.18 3.30 28.16
N SER A 122 -6.08 2.17 27.48
CA SER A 122 -6.24 0.82 28.06
C SER A 122 -5.01 0.33 28.81
N GLY A 123 -3.96 1.16 28.93
CA GLY A 123 -2.76 0.84 29.70
C GLY A 123 -1.71 0.08 28.93
N LEU A 124 -1.71 0.16 27.58
CA LEU A 124 -0.61 -0.41 26.77
C LEU A 124 0.73 0.13 27.30
N ARG A 125 1.60 -0.78 27.65
CA ARG A 125 2.99 -0.49 28.01
C ARG A 125 3.88 -0.95 26.87
N VAL A 126 4.82 -0.10 26.51
CA VAL A 126 5.85 -0.41 25.53
C VAL A 126 7.18 -0.56 26.27
N GLU A 127 7.86 -1.67 26.03
CA GLU A 127 9.20 -1.89 26.55
C GLU A 127 10.15 -0.83 25.96
N ARG A 128 11.04 -0.30 26.83
CA ARG A 128 12.03 0.69 26.42
C ARG A 128 13.31 0.05 25.87
N ASP A 129 13.56 -1.18 26.25
CA ASP A 129 14.76 -1.94 25.89
C ASP A 129 14.35 -3.39 25.55
N PRO A 130 14.53 -3.82 24.30
CA PRO A 130 14.97 -3.02 23.14
C PRO A 130 13.92 -1.97 22.71
N PRO A 131 14.35 -0.81 22.17
CA PRO A 131 13.43 0.22 21.70
C PRO A 131 12.59 -0.29 20.53
N GLN A 132 11.32 0.10 20.49
CA GLN A 132 10.42 -0.25 19.39
C GLN A 132 10.28 0.96 18.47
N TYR A 133 10.78 0.81 17.24
CA TYR A 133 10.67 1.83 16.21
C TYR A 133 9.37 1.65 15.41
N SER A 134 8.71 2.75 15.09
CA SER A 134 7.54 2.74 14.24
C SER A 134 7.52 3.97 13.35
N ASN A 135 7.04 3.83 12.15
CA ASN A 135 6.78 4.93 11.24
C ASN A 135 5.27 5.09 11.04
N ARG A 136 4.82 6.30 10.79
CA ARG A 136 3.41 6.66 10.66
C ARG A 136 3.22 7.66 9.52
N ILE A 137 1.99 7.73 9.04
CA ILE A 137 1.55 8.78 8.12
C ILE A 137 0.08 9.11 8.42
N HIS A 138 -0.24 10.41 8.44
CA HIS A 138 -1.64 10.81 8.56
C HIS A 138 -2.41 10.40 7.29
N ARG A 139 -3.66 9.95 7.46
CA ARG A 139 -4.50 9.48 6.35
C ARG A 139 -4.63 10.53 5.24
N ASP A 140 -4.78 11.80 5.59
CA ASP A 140 -4.95 12.86 4.61
C ASP A 140 -3.65 13.15 3.86
N ASP A 141 -2.48 12.99 4.50
CA ASP A 141 -1.16 13.12 3.86
C ASP A 141 -0.89 11.94 2.93
N ALA A 142 -1.28 10.73 3.33
CA ALA A 142 -1.24 9.57 2.44
C ALA A 142 -2.10 9.77 1.19
N ALA A 143 -3.29 10.35 1.34
CA ALA A 143 -4.15 10.70 0.21
C ALA A 143 -3.55 11.82 -0.64
N ALA A 144 -2.94 12.84 -0.02
CA ALA A 144 -2.27 13.94 -0.71
C ALA A 144 -1.05 13.44 -1.51
N LEU A 145 -0.26 12.50 -0.96
CA LEU A 145 0.84 11.86 -1.67
C LEU A 145 0.34 11.15 -2.94
N LEU A 146 -0.70 10.33 -2.83
CA LEU A 146 -1.30 9.64 -3.99
C LEU A 146 -1.82 10.65 -5.03
N ALA A 147 -2.48 11.73 -4.59
CA ALA A 147 -2.96 12.78 -5.47
C ALA A 147 -1.81 13.51 -6.19
N CYS A 148 -0.72 13.80 -5.48
CA CYS A 148 0.48 14.41 -6.05
C CYS A 148 1.10 13.52 -7.14
N LEU A 149 1.28 12.23 -6.87
CA LEU A 149 1.81 11.26 -7.84
C LEU A 149 0.92 11.16 -9.08
N LEU A 150 -0.40 11.08 -8.90
CA LEU A 150 -1.36 11.07 -10.00
C LEU A 150 -1.27 12.35 -10.86
N GLN A 151 -1.18 13.52 -10.23
CA GLN A 151 -1.06 14.80 -10.91
C GLN A 151 0.26 14.92 -11.67
N THR A 152 1.36 14.49 -11.05
CA THR A 152 2.69 14.47 -11.68
C THR A 152 2.69 13.59 -12.93
N ASP A 153 2.16 12.37 -12.84
CA ASP A 153 2.06 11.48 -14.00
C ASP A 153 1.11 12.05 -15.07
N LEU A 154 -0.01 12.65 -14.67
CA LEU A 154 -0.97 13.27 -15.58
C LEU A 154 -0.34 14.44 -16.36
N ALA A 155 0.51 15.23 -15.72
CA ALA A 155 1.27 16.32 -16.31
C ALA A 155 2.44 15.84 -17.21
N GLY A 156 2.70 14.53 -17.29
CA GLY A 156 3.78 13.95 -18.08
C GLY A 156 5.12 13.89 -17.35
N GLY A 157 5.13 14.08 -16.03
CA GLY A 157 6.32 13.87 -15.21
C GLY A 157 6.65 12.38 -15.11
N ASN A 158 7.94 12.08 -14.94
CA ASN A 158 8.40 10.72 -14.70
C ASN A 158 8.15 10.33 -13.24
N LEU A 159 7.66 9.13 -13.04
CA LEU A 159 7.53 8.53 -11.71
C LEU A 159 8.45 7.32 -11.60
N GLU A 160 8.98 7.15 -10.39
CA GLU A 160 9.71 5.94 -10.01
C GLU A 160 8.75 4.76 -9.77
N ASP A 161 9.30 3.57 -9.70
CA ASP A 161 8.54 2.34 -9.44
C ASP A 161 8.13 2.22 -7.98
N CYS A 162 8.79 2.96 -7.07
CA CYS A 162 8.56 2.90 -5.63
C CYS A 162 8.61 4.28 -4.98
N TYR A 163 7.72 4.52 -4.03
CA TYR A 163 7.72 5.67 -3.13
C TYR A 163 7.42 5.22 -1.71
N LEU A 164 8.04 5.89 -0.73
CA LEU A 164 7.71 5.78 0.68
C LEU A 164 6.78 6.92 1.11
N GLY A 165 5.71 6.59 1.80
CA GLY A 165 4.82 7.56 2.46
C GLY A 165 4.98 7.48 3.97
N VAL A 166 5.61 8.48 4.56
CA VAL A 166 5.87 8.60 6.00
C VAL A 166 5.83 10.07 6.41
N ASP A 167 5.37 10.35 7.63
CA ASP A 167 5.49 11.66 8.26
C ASP A 167 6.90 11.88 8.80
N ASP A 168 7.30 13.14 8.99
CA ASP A 168 8.54 13.56 9.64
C ASP A 168 8.53 13.29 11.17
#